data_08aed19f22c4be61b98074fd3174ea35
#
_entry.id   08aed19f22c4be61b98074fd3174ea35
#
_cell.length_a   1.000
_cell.length_b   1.000
_cell.length_c   1.000
_cell.angle_alpha   90.00
_cell.angle_beta   90.00
_cell.angle_gamma   90.00
#
_symmetry.space_group_name_H-M   'P 1'
#
loop_
_entity.id
_entity.type
_entity.pdbx_description
1 polymer ?
#
loop_
_entity_poly.entity_id
_entity_poly.type
_entity_poly.pdbx_seq_one_letter_code
_entity_poly.pdbx_strand_id
1 'polypeptide(L)'
;MPINVGDRLPDTTFMTMSAEGPKPMKTADVFGGKKVALFAVPGAYTPTCHGQHMPGFVARYDDFKSKGFDTVACTSVNDIFVLTNWAKDSKADGKILMLADGSADFAKKIGLDIDLGGRGLGVRSKRYSMIVEDGVVKALNVEDAPPSHDKSSAAALCAMA
;
A
#
# COMPACT_ATOMS: atom_id res chain seq x y z
N MET A 1 -6.61 16.56 7.31
CA MET A 1 -5.23 16.54 7.87
C MET A 1 -4.58 15.22 7.51
N PRO A 2 -3.41 15.24 6.86
CA PRO A 2 -2.69 14.00 6.59
C PRO A 2 -2.25 13.30 7.88
N ILE A 3 -2.24 11.97 7.82
CA ILE A 3 -1.75 11.17 8.94
C ILE A 3 -0.26 11.42 9.19
N ASN A 4 0.18 11.27 10.43
CA ASN A 4 1.57 11.47 10.84
C ASN A 4 2.09 10.25 11.60
N VAL A 5 3.42 10.19 11.75
CA VAL A 5 4.06 9.22 12.64
C VAL A 5 3.51 9.39 14.05
N GLY A 6 3.16 8.28 14.68
CA GLY A 6 2.53 8.24 16.00
C GLY A 6 1.01 8.14 15.97
N ASP A 7 0.39 8.43 14.84
CA ASP A 7 -1.06 8.32 14.71
C ASP A 7 -1.50 6.87 14.53
N ARG A 8 -2.69 6.56 15.03
CA ARG A 8 -3.33 5.26 14.78
C ARG A 8 -4.09 5.31 13.45
N LEU A 9 -4.02 4.22 12.69
CA LEU A 9 -4.78 4.11 11.45
C LEU A 9 -6.28 4.09 11.73
N PRO A 10 -7.10 4.74 10.88
CA PRO A 10 -8.55 4.75 11.05
C PRO A 10 -9.18 3.40 10.74
N ASP A 11 -10.36 3.15 11.31
CA ASP A 11 -11.14 1.97 10.97
C ASP A 11 -11.63 2.07 9.53
N THR A 12 -11.26 1.09 8.73
CA THR A 12 -11.60 1.01 7.32
C THR A 12 -11.68 -0.46 6.93
N THR A 13 -12.41 -0.76 5.88
CA THR A 13 -12.50 -2.10 5.32
C THR A 13 -11.90 -2.09 3.91
N PHE A 14 -10.88 -2.92 3.71
CA PHE A 14 -10.32 -3.20 2.39
C PHE A 14 -10.98 -4.45 1.82
N MET A 15 -10.87 -4.62 0.49
CA MET A 15 -11.15 -5.92 -0.13
C MET A 15 -9.84 -6.63 -0.39
N THR A 16 -9.80 -7.94 -0.13
CA THR A 16 -8.69 -8.80 -0.48
C THR A 16 -9.20 -9.98 -1.30
N MET A 17 -8.30 -10.74 -1.92
CA MET A 17 -8.68 -11.95 -2.65
C MET A 17 -8.34 -13.16 -1.80
N SER A 18 -9.32 -14.04 -1.58
CA SER A 18 -9.13 -15.32 -0.92
C SER A 18 -9.31 -16.47 -1.91
N ALA A 19 -9.05 -17.69 -1.47
CA ALA A 19 -9.33 -18.91 -2.27
C ALA A 19 -10.81 -19.03 -2.65
N GLU A 20 -11.70 -18.41 -1.85
CA GLU A 20 -13.15 -18.43 -2.07
C GLU A 20 -13.65 -17.20 -2.82
N GLY A 21 -12.76 -16.30 -3.25
CA GLY A 21 -13.11 -15.06 -3.95
C GLY A 21 -12.83 -13.81 -3.11
N PRO A 22 -13.36 -12.64 -3.53
CA PRO A 22 -13.17 -11.40 -2.79
C PRO A 22 -13.71 -11.48 -1.37
N LYS A 23 -12.95 -10.93 -0.43
CA LYS A 23 -13.28 -10.96 0.99
C LYS A 23 -12.96 -9.62 1.65
N PRO A 24 -13.86 -9.07 2.49
CA PRO A 24 -13.55 -7.88 3.25
C PRO A 24 -12.50 -8.17 4.33
N MET A 25 -11.62 -7.19 4.58
CA MET A 25 -10.60 -7.27 5.61
C MET A 25 -10.48 -5.91 6.29
N LYS A 26 -10.76 -5.85 7.58
CA LYS A 26 -10.73 -4.60 8.35
C LYS A 26 -9.30 -4.19 8.68
N THR A 27 -9.09 -2.90 8.90
CA THR A 27 -7.82 -2.35 9.35
C THR A 27 -7.27 -3.12 10.57
N ALA A 28 -8.12 -3.43 11.55
CA ALA A 28 -7.72 -4.19 12.73
C ALA A 28 -7.18 -5.58 12.39
N ASP A 29 -7.74 -6.24 11.39
CA ASP A 29 -7.30 -7.58 10.96
C ASP A 29 -5.96 -7.53 10.23
N VAL A 30 -5.72 -6.46 9.47
CA VAL A 30 -4.46 -6.30 8.72
C VAL A 30 -3.31 -5.93 9.65
N PHE A 31 -3.53 -4.96 10.53
CA PHE A 31 -2.47 -4.28 11.27
C PHE A 31 -2.41 -4.63 12.76
N GLY A 32 -3.50 -5.12 13.33
CA GLY A 32 -3.56 -5.39 14.78
C GLY A 32 -2.54 -6.44 15.22
N GLY A 33 -1.70 -6.09 16.18
CA GLY A 33 -0.67 -6.97 16.73
C GLY A 33 0.44 -7.35 15.76
N LYS A 34 0.54 -6.66 14.62
CA LYS A 34 1.49 -7.02 13.54
C LYS A 34 2.36 -5.84 13.16
N LYS A 35 3.57 -6.17 12.67
CA LYS A 35 4.47 -5.21 12.03
C LYS A 35 4.32 -5.34 10.52
N VAL A 36 3.85 -4.27 9.88
CA VAL A 36 3.49 -4.26 8.47
C VAL A 36 4.28 -3.19 7.71
N ALA A 37 4.86 -3.57 6.58
CA ALA A 37 5.38 -2.63 5.60
C ALA A 37 4.28 -2.40 4.56
N LEU A 38 3.71 -1.20 4.54
CA LEU A 38 2.64 -0.82 3.63
C LEU A 38 3.16 0.18 2.62
N PHE A 39 2.87 -0.05 1.34
CA PHE A 39 3.07 0.96 0.32
C PHE A 39 1.79 1.18 -0.47
N ALA A 40 1.63 2.40 -0.96
CA ALA A 40 0.47 2.80 -1.73
C ALA A 40 0.90 3.36 -3.08
N VAL A 41 0.10 3.08 -4.09
CA VAL A 41 0.35 3.50 -5.46
C VAL A 41 -0.88 4.22 -6.01
N PRO A 42 -0.69 5.24 -6.90
CA PRO A 42 -1.83 5.90 -7.56
C PRO A 42 -2.65 4.98 -8.46
N GLY A 43 -2.07 3.90 -8.97
CA GLY A 43 -2.83 2.95 -9.75
C GLY A 43 -2.00 1.76 -10.22
N ALA A 44 -2.62 0.58 -10.19
CA ALA A 44 -2.05 -0.64 -10.76
C ALA A 44 -1.75 -0.41 -12.26
N TYR A 45 -0.68 -1.01 -12.74
CA TYR A 45 -0.23 -0.92 -14.14
C TYR A 45 0.23 0.46 -14.62
N THR A 46 0.15 1.50 -13.79
CA THR A 46 0.70 2.80 -14.16
C THR A 46 2.23 2.76 -14.16
N PRO A 47 2.92 3.62 -14.96
CA PRO A 47 4.36 3.41 -15.24
C PRO A 47 5.26 3.25 -14.02
N THR A 48 5.24 4.17 -13.07
CA THR A 48 6.10 4.09 -11.88
C THR A 48 5.67 2.97 -10.94
N CYS A 49 4.36 2.78 -10.77
CA CYS A 49 3.82 1.74 -9.90
C CYS A 49 4.21 0.34 -10.38
N HIS A 50 4.06 0.10 -11.68
CA HIS A 50 4.33 -1.20 -12.28
C HIS A 50 5.82 -1.42 -12.54
N GLY A 51 6.53 -0.39 -12.99
CA GLY A 51 7.93 -0.50 -13.41
C GLY A 51 8.96 -0.38 -12.29
N GLN A 52 8.63 0.29 -11.19
CA GLN A 52 9.59 0.61 -10.13
C GLN A 52 9.12 0.29 -8.71
N HIS A 53 7.95 0.79 -8.31
CA HIS A 53 7.51 0.69 -6.92
C HIS A 53 7.22 -0.76 -6.49
N MET A 54 6.35 -1.43 -7.22
CA MET A 54 6.02 -2.83 -6.94
C MET A 54 7.24 -3.76 -7.08
N PRO A 55 8.03 -3.69 -8.16
CA PRO A 55 9.21 -4.56 -8.27
C PRO A 55 10.22 -4.37 -7.15
N GLY A 56 10.39 -3.14 -6.66
CA GLY A 56 11.26 -2.86 -5.53
C GLY A 56 10.85 -3.60 -4.27
N PHE A 57 9.56 -3.61 -3.94
CA PHE A 57 9.06 -4.34 -2.77
C PHE A 57 9.11 -5.85 -2.96
N VAL A 58 8.85 -6.36 -4.15
CA VAL A 58 8.98 -7.79 -4.45
C VAL A 58 10.44 -8.24 -4.26
N ALA A 59 11.39 -7.46 -4.78
CA ALA A 59 12.81 -7.78 -4.67
C ALA A 59 13.31 -7.77 -3.22
N ARG A 60 12.75 -6.92 -2.36
CA ARG A 60 13.15 -6.80 -0.95
C ARG A 60 12.23 -7.51 0.03
N TYR A 61 11.32 -8.32 -0.46
CA TYR A 61 10.36 -9.04 0.39
C TYR A 61 11.06 -9.83 1.49
N ASP A 62 12.10 -10.61 1.14
CA ASP A 62 12.84 -11.41 2.11
C ASP A 62 13.60 -10.54 3.13
N ASP A 63 14.09 -9.39 2.71
CA ASP A 63 14.75 -8.42 3.60
C ASP A 63 13.78 -7.91 4.67
N PHE A 64 12.54 -7.55 4.28
CA PHE A 64 11.52 -7.16 5.24
C PHE A 64 11.18 -8.31 6.19
N LYS A 65 11.00 -9.50 5.67
CA LYS A 65 10.69 -10.67 6.52
C LYS A 65 11.81 -10.94 7.51
N SER A 66 13.07 -10.82 7.12
CA SER A 66 14.22 -11.03 8.01
C SER A 66 14.32 -9.95 9.09
N LYS A 67 13.74 -8.77 8.87
CA LYS A 67 13.68 -7.68 9.86
C LYS A 67 12.47 -7.76 10.79
N GLY A 68 11.74 -8.86 10.77
CA GLY A 68 10.61 -9.11 11.69
C GLY A 68 9.27 -8.57 11.22
N PHE A 69 9.12 -8.18 9.95
CA PHE A 69 7.83 -7.80 9.41
C PHE A 69 6.94 -9.03 9.22
N ASP A 70 5.73 -8.96 9.73
CA ASP A 70 4.73 -10.02 9.56
C ASP A 70 4.13 -10.01 8.17
N THR A 71 3.98 -8.82 7.58
CA THR A 71 3.29 -8.62 6.30
C THR A 71 3.96 -7.50 5.52
N VAL A 72 4.04 -7.68 4.21
CA VAL A 72 4.30 -6.61 3.25
C VAL A 72 3.02 -6.44 2.42
N ALA A 73 2.45 -5.25 2.41
CA ALA A 73 1.15 -4.98 1.81
C ALA A 73 1.19 -3.79 0.85
N CYS A 74 0.32 -3.84 -0.14
CA CYS A 74 0.12 -2.76 -1.11
C CYS A 74 -1.35 -2.36 -1.12
N THR A 75 -1.62 -1.05 -1.09
CA THR A 75 -2.96 -0.53 -1.28
C THR A 75 -3.02 0.41 -2.48
N SER A 76 -4.18 0.47 -3.11
CA SER A 76 -4.46 1.34 -4.24
C SER A 76 -5.95 1.57 -4.36
N VAL A 77 -6.34 2.70 -4.96
CA VAL A 77 -7.73 2.97 -5.34
C VAL A 77 -8.01 2.25 -6.66
N ASN A 78 -8.06 0.95 -6.57
CA ASN A 78 -8.44 0.01 -7.64
C ASN A 78 -9.32 -1.07 -7.01
N ASP A 79 -10.11 -1.77 -7.82
CA ASP A 79 -10.85 -2.92 -7.32
C ASP A 79 -9.91 -4.12 -7.11
N ILE A 80 -10.39 -5.10 -6.35
CA ILE A 80 -9.56 -6.26 -5.99
C ILE A 80 -9.24 -7.15 -7.19
N PHE A 81 -10.08 -7.17 -8.21
CA PHE A 81 -9.84 -7.99 -9.40
C PHE A 81 -8.64 -7.46 -10.19
N VAL A 82 -8.57 -6.13 -10.37
CA VAL A 82 -7.41 -5.48 -10.99
C VAL A 82 -6.14 -5.71 -10.17
N LEU A 83 -6.21 -5.51 -8.86
CA LEU A 83 -5.05 -5.69 -7.97
C LEU A 83 -4.57 -7.14 -7.95
N THR A 84 -5.47 -8.10 -7.95
CA THR A 84 -5.11 -9.53 -7.96
C THR A 84 -4.35 -9.90 -9.24
N ASN A 85 -4.83 -9.42 -10.39
CA ASN A 85 -4.16 -9.67 -11.67
C ASN A 85 -2.83 -8.93 -11.75
N TRP A 86 -2.76 -7.71 -11.25
CA TRP A 86 -1.51 -6.94 -11.19
C TRP A 86 -0.47 -7.64 -10.31
N ALA A 87 -0.88 -8.21 -9.17
CA ALA A 87 0.00 -8.98 -8.32
C ALA A 87 0.61 -10.19 -9.06
N LYS A 88 -0.20 -10.90 -9.84
CA LYS A 88 0.28 -12.02 -10.66
C LYS A 88 1.28 -11.57 -11.72
N ASP A 89 0.94 -10.52 -12.45
CA ASP A 89 1.79 -9.98 -13.51
C ASP A 89 3.11 -9.41 -12.96
N SER A 90 3.09 -8.94 -11.72
CA SER A 90 4.27 -8.38 -11.03
C SER A 90 5.05 -9.43 -10.24
N LYS A 91 4.61 -10.68 -10.24
CA LYS A 91 5.18 -11.78 -9.44
C LYS A 91 5.15 -11.49 -7.94
N ALA A 92 4.13 -10.75 -7.52
CA ALA A 92 3.90 -10.37 -6.12
C ALA A 92 2.90 -11.29 -5.41
N ASP A 93 2.17 -12.11 -6.15
CA ASP A 93 1.21 -13.05 -5.58
C ASP A 93 1.91 -14.02 -4.61
N GLY A 94 1.28 -14.25 -3.47
CA GLY A 94 1.87 -15.06 -2.40
C GLY A 94 2.92 -14.33 -1.55
N LYS A 95 3.32 -13.10 -1.93
CA LYS A 95 4.30 -12.29 -1.19
C LYS A 95 3.67 -11.00 -0.66
N ILE A 96 3.10 -10.19 -1.54
CA ILE A 96 2.53 -8.88 -1.21
C ILE A 96 1.02 -9.04 -1.02
N LEU A 97 0.52 -8.68 0.17
CA LEU A 97 -0.91 -8.65 0.45
C LEU A 97 -1.53 -7.45 -0.28
N MET A 98 -2.46 -7.70 -1.18
CA MET A 98 -3.14 -6.63 -1.91
C MET A 98 -4.39 -6.18 -1.15
N LEU A 99 -4.44 -4.90 -0.83
CA LEU A 99 -5.53 -4.28 -0.08
C LEU A 99 -6.23 -3.27 -0.99
N ALA A 100 -7.38 -3.67 -1.54
CA ALA A 100 -8.13 -2.81 -2.46
C ALA A 100 -8.91 -1.75 -1.69
N ASP A 101 -8.63 -0.49 -1.99
CA ASP A 101 -9.35 0.69 -1.48
C ASP A 101 -10.15 1.31 -2.62
N GLY A 102 -11.00 0.52 -3.26
CA GLY A 102 -11.68 0.86 -4.50
C GLY A 102 -12.52 2.14 -4.46
N SER A 103 -13.04 2.48 -3.29
CA SER A 103 -13.83 3.72 -3.09
C SER A 103 -13.02 4.87 -2.50
N ALA A 104 -11.71 4.71 -2.38
CA ALA A 104 -10.79 5.70 -1.80
C ALA A 104 -11.10 6.06 -0.33
N ASP A 105 -11.79 5.19 0.40
CA ASP A 105 -12.20 5.44 1.77
C ASP A 105 -10.99 5.57 2.70
N PHE A 106 -10.05 4.62 2.61
CA PHE A 106 -8.82 4.66 3.41
C PHE A 106 -7.95 5.87 3.03
N ALA A 107 -7.73 6.09 1.73
CA ALA A 107 -6.91 7.20 1.26
C ALA A 107 -7.43 8.54 1.76
N LYS A 108 -8.76 8.76 1.71
CA LYS A 108 -9.39 9.98 2.20
C LYS A 108 -9.30 10.12 3.71
N LYS A 109 -9.54 9.04 4.45
CA LYS A 109 -9.49 9.08 5.92
C LYS A 109 -8.10 9.40 6.47
N ILE A 110 -7.04 8.94 5.79
CA ILE A 110 -5.67 9.27 6.20
C ILE A 110 -5.16 10.58 5.58
N GLY A 111 -5.95 11.24 4.74
CA GLY A 111 -5.59 12.51 4.11
C GLY A 111 -4.52 12.40 3.02
N LEU A 112 -4.36 11.21 2.43
CA LEU A 112 -3.39 10.94 1.37
C LEU A 112 -4.05 10.60 0.03
N ASP A 113 -5.25 11.09 -0.20
CA ASP A 113 -5.92 11.03 -1.50
C ASP A 113 -5.42 12.16 -2.41
N ILE A 114 -5.58 11.96 -3.71
CA ILE A 114 -5.24 12.94 -4.74
C ILE A 114 -6.25 12.84 -5.88
N ASP A 115 -6.70 14.00 -6.38
CA ASP A 115 -7.60 14.06 -7.53
C ASP A 115 -6.78 14.11 -8.82
N LEU A 116 -6.84 13.03 -9.59
CA LEU A 116 -6.22 12.90 -10.90
C LEU A 116 -7.27 12.89 -12.02
N GLY A 117 -8.42 13.53 -11.78
CA GLY A 117 -9.51 13.62 -12.74
C GLY A 117 -9.08 14.21 -14.08
N GLY A 118 -8.16 15.20 -14.09
CA GLY A 118 -7.60 15.78 -15.30
C GLY A 118 -6.80 14.79 -16.17
N ARG A 119 -6.40 13.66 -15.62
CA ARG A 119 -5.71 12.58 -16.33
C ARG A 119 -6.62 11.37 -16.59
N GLY A 120 -7.91 11.51 -16.32
CA GLY A 120 -8.85 10.41 -16.49
C GLY A 120 -8.76 9.32 -15.43
N LEU A 121 -8.10 9.58 -14.30
CA LEU A 121 -7.88 8.60 -13.24
C LEU A 121 -8.82 8.78 -12.04
N GLY A 122 -9.47 9.94 -11.94
CA GLY A 122 -10.33 10.26 -10.79
C GLY A 122 -9.56 10.43 -9.49
N VAL A 123 -10.22 10.16 -8.37
CA VAL A 123 -9.58 10.22 -7.05
C VAL A 123 -8.75 8.96 -6.83
N ARG A 124 -7.49 9.14 -6.48
CA ARG A 124 -6.52 8.07 -6.25
C ARG A 124 -5.79 8.28 -4.92
N SER A 125 -4.97 7.32 -4.53
CA SER A 125 -4.03 7.47 -3.43
C SER A 125 -2.79 8.21 -3.90
N LYS A 126 -2.22 9.04 -3.03
CA LYS A 126 -0.83 9.49 -3.21
C LYS A 126 0.09 8.27 -3.11
N ARG A 127 1.32 8.43 -3.65
CA ARG A 127 2.35 7.41 -3.52
C ARG A 127 3.05 7.60 -2.18
N TYR A 128 3.06 6.55 -1.37
CA TYR A 128 3.75 6.58 -0.09
C TYR A 128 4.18 5.17 0.33
N SER A 129 5.03 5.11 1.35
CA SER A 129 5.30 3.89 2.10
C SER A 129 5.29 4.20 3.59
N MET A 130 4.92 3.23 4.40
CA MET A 130 4.90 3.38 5.86
C MET A 130 5.21 2.07 6.56
N ILE A 131 5.74 2.20 7.77
CA ILE A 131 5.85 1.09 8.71
C ILE A 131 4.76 1.27 9.75
N VAL A 132 3.98 0.22 9.98
CA VAL A 132 2.88 0.21 10.95
C VAL A 132 3.12 -0.92 11.95
N GLU A 133 3.08 -0.60 13.24
CA GLU A 133 3.15 -1.59 14.31
C GLU A 133 1.89 -1.50 15.17
N ASP A 134 1.14 -2.61 15.22
CA ASP A 134 -0.12 -2.69 15.98
C ASP A 134 -1.07 -1.52 15.68
N GLY A 135 -1.21 -1.18 14.40
CA GLY A 135 -2.10 -0.12 13.94
C GLY A 135 -1.58 1.31 14.10
N VAL A 136 -0.37 1.49 14.62
CA VAL A 136 0.24 2.81 14.82
C VAL A 136 1.34 3.04 13.78
N VAL A 137 1.33 4.20 13.14
CA VAL A 137 2.33 4.57 12.13
C VAL A 137 3.66 4.85 12.81
N LYS A 138 4.70 4.11 12.46
CA LYS A 138 6.07 4.27 13.01
C LYS A 138 7.02 4.97 12.05
N ALA A 139 6.78 4.87 10.75
CA ALA A 139 7.53 5.59 9.72
C ALA A 139 6.60 5.91 8.57
N LEU A 140 6.81 7.04 7.91
CA LEU A 140 5.98 7.49 6.80
C LEU A 140 6.82 8.29 5.81
N ASN A 141 6.82 7.83 4.54
CA ASN A 141 7.49 8.50 3.43
C ASN A 141 6.46 8.79 2.33
N VAL A 142 6.14 10.05 2.11
CA VAL A 142 5.18 10.48 1.09
C VAL A 142 5.92 11.17 -0.05
N GLU A 143 5.65 10.73 -1.30
CA GLU A 143 6.22 11.39 -2.47
C GLU A 143 5.56 12.73 -2.73
N ASP A 144 6.32 13.66 -3.30
CA ASP A 144 5.83 15.00 -3.59
C ASP A 144 4.92 15.02 -4.83
N ALA A 145 5.11 14.08 -5.77
CA ALA A 145 4.32 13.98 -7.00
C ALA A 145 4.11 12.51 -7.39
N PRO A 146 3.00 12.20 -8.10
CA PRO A 146 2.67 10.80 -8.46
C PRO A 146 3.78 10.03 -9.19
N PRO A 147 4.55 10.61 -10.13
CA PRO A 147 5.62 9.87 -10.80
C PRO A 147 6.89 9.68 -9.95
N SER A 148 7.05 10.43 -8.86
CA SER A 148 8.21 10.30 -7.97
C SER A 148 8.16 8.99 -7.19
N HIS A 149 9.33 8.41 -6.91
CA HIS A 149 9.46 7.12 -6.26
C HIS A 149 10.60 7.06 -5.22
N ASP A 150 11.39 8.11 -5.10
CA ASP A 150 12.62 8.10 -4.30
C ASP A 150 12.38 7.92 -2.80
N LYS A 151 11.42 8.66 -2.25
CA LYS A 151 11.14 8.66 -0.81
C LYS A 151 10.40 7.39 -0.34
N SER A 152 9.48 6.88 -1.17
CA SER A 152 8.59 5.78 -0.83
C SER A 152 9.09 4.42 -1.31
N SER A 153 10.30 4.34 -1.86
CA SER A 153 10.87 3.10 -2.37
C SER A 153 11.05 2.05 -1.27
N ALA A 154 11.11 0.80 -1.69
CA ALA A 154 11.40 -0.31 -0.78
C ALA A 154 12.75 -0.13 -0.10
N ALA A 155 13.76 0.37 -0.82
CA ALA A 155 15.08 0.64 -0.26
C ALA A 155 15.01 1.69 0.85
N ALA A 156 14.30 2.79 0.63
CA ALA A 156 14.14 3.85 1.61
C ALA A 156 13.41 3.37 2.86
N LEU A 157 12.33 2.61 2.71
CA LEU A 157 11.57 2.08 3.84
C LEU A 157 12.37 1.03 4.61
N CYS A 158 13.05 0.14 3.90
CA CYS A 158 13.88 -0.90 4.51
C CYS A 158 15.02 -0.31 5.36
N ALA A 159 15.57 0.84 4.94
CA ALA A 159 16.60 1.55 5.70
C ALA A 159 16.08 2.14 7.02
N MET A 160 14.77 2.37 7.14
CA MET A 160 14.13 2.89 8.35
C MET A 160 13.64 1.78 9.29
N ALA A 161 13.73 0.55 8.84
CA ALA A 161 13.23 -0.60 9.61
C ALA A 161 14.20 -1.07 10.69
#